data_4c4e817022a22eadaab1fd015002c60a
#
_entry.id   4c4e817022a22eadaab1fd015002c60a
#
_cell.length_a   1.000
_cell.length_b   1.000
_cell.length_c   1.000
_cell.angle_alpha   90.00
_cell.angle_beta   90.00
_cell.angle_gamma   90.00
#
_symmetry.space_group_name_H-M   'P 1'
#
loop_
_entity.id
_entity.type
_entity.pdbx_description
1 polymer ?
#
loop_
_entity_poly.entity_id
_entity_poly.type
_entity_poly.pdbx_seq_one_letter_code
_entity_poly.pdbx_strand_id
1 'polypeptide(L)'
;MISTKSLQSTIKLLAQAAAPGLTDACGNSPGFICEAVWDATGSEAASEIVGWLVERPLKIAIILVGAVFVNRLVKRTIDRMVERLVASRTEQEDEAESDAVVTRLGRRARGKLRRIHEQAERSRQRALTLGAVLRSIAGAVVYLMAVMLALGEIGFDLAPLIAGAGIVGLAVGFGAQSLVADFIAGIFIVIEDQYGVGDYVDVGAASGTVERVSLRTTVLRDVEGVVWVIPNGEIRRVGNSSQLWARTVLDVDVAYDTDIDLAASVIKSVADEVWREKRESTTILEEPEIWGVQGFGADAISIRLAVKTEPGEQWATGRLLRARLKRAFDENGIEIPFPQRTVWIRQDQGDGATSGPTVDVRSDLLGGRPGSDGGE
;
A
#
# COMPACT_ATOMS: atom_id res chain seq x y z
N MET A 1 1.96 -0.68 -56.04
CA MET A 1 2.61 0.38 -55.23
C MET A 1 2.25 1.71 -55.88
N ILE A 2 1.09 2.29 -55.54
CA ILE A 2 0.64 3.58 -56.06
C ILE A 2 1.37 4.63 -55.22
N SER A 3 2.20 5.43 -55.87
CA SER A 3 3.12 6.43 -55.27
C SER A 3 2.32 7.47 -54.46
N THR A 4 2.65 7.63 -53.19
CA THR A 4 2.08 8.64 -52.28
C THR A 4 2.18 10.07 -52.83
N LYS A 5 3.09 10.31 -53.76
CA LYS A 5 3.21 11.58 -54.52
C LYS A 5 2.05 11.82 -55.50
N SER A 6 1.49 10.77 -56.11
CA SER A 6 0.33 10.87 -57.00
C SER A 6 -0.96 11.22 -56.22
N LEU A 7 -1.11 10.68 -55.01
CA LEU A 7 -2.27 10.99 -54.16
C LEU A 7 -2.21 12.45 -53.65
N GLN A 8 -1.03 12.93 -53.26
CA GLN A 8 -0.85 14.31 -52.81
C GLN A 8 -1.03 15.33 -53.94
N SER A 9 -0.63 15.00 -55.19
CA SER A 9 -0.89 15.87 -56.32
C SER A 9 -2.36 15.92 -56.70
N THR A 10 -3.07 14.81 -56.59
CA THR A 10 -4.51 14.74 -56.86
C THR A 10 -5.32 15.48 -55.76
N ILE A 11 -4.92 15.38 -54.50
CA ILE A 11 -5.54 16.14 -53.39
C ILE A 11 -5.25 17.65 -53.56
N LYS A 12 -4.06 18.05 -53.98
CA LYS A 12 -3.76 19.47 -54.29
C LYS A 12 -4.52 19.98 -55.51
N LEU A 13 -4.73 19.17 -56.52
CA LEU A 13 -5.53 19.56 -57.71
C LEU A 13 -7.02 19.67 -57.40
N LEU A 14 -7.55 18.83 -56.51
CA LEU A 14 -8.95 18.94 -56.05
C LEU A 14 -9.13 20.13 -55.11
N ALA A 15 -8.11 20.50 -54.32
CA ALA A 15 -8.16 21.69 -53.47
C ALA A 15 -8.03 23.01 -54.28
N GLN A 16 -7.44 22.98 -55.52
CA GLN A 16 -7.31 24.13 -56.41
C GLN A 16 -8.54 24.35 -57.31
N ALA A 17 -9.49 23.40 -57.30
CA ALA A 17 -10.77 23.55 -58.04
C ALA A 17 -11.90 24.21 -57.18
N ALA A 18 -11.58 24.69 -55.99
CA ALA A 18 -12.49 25.56 -55.23
C ALA A 18 -12.57 26.89 -56.02
N ALA A 19 -13.78 27.31 -56.37
CA ALA A 19 -14.05 28.53 -57.11
C ALA A 19 -13.33 29.73 -56.47
N PRO A 20 -12.61 30.56 -57.20
CA PRO A 20 -11.99 31.75 -56.63
C PRO A 20 -13.10 32.61 -56.02
N GLY A 21 -13.07 32.82 -54.71
CA GLY A 21 -14.10 33.48 -53.92
C GLY A 21 -14.68 32.67 -52.78
N LEU A 22 -14.74 31.32 -52.89
CA LEU A 22 -15.24 30.46 -51.80
C LEU A 22 -14.28 30.44 -50.63
N THR A 23 -12.97 30.39 -50.89
CA THR A 23 -11.93 30.44 -49.86
C THR A 23 -11.81 31.78 -49.19
N ASP A 24 -12.14 32.88 -49.91
CA ASP A 24 -12.12 34.23 -49.36
C ASP A 24 -13.38 34.48 -48.50
N ALA A 25 -14.53 33.94 -48.90
CA ALA A 25 -15.81 34.08 -48.19
C ALA A 25 -16.00 33.11 -47.01
N CYS A 26 -15.49 31.89 -47.12
CA CYS A 26 -15.76 30.82 -46.13
C CYS A 26 -14.49 30.29 -45.43
N GLY A 27 -13.31 30.84 -45.72
CA GLY A 27 -12.01 30.42 -45.17
C GLY A 27 -11.48 29.11 -45.75
N ASN A 28 -10.32 28.64 -45.23
CA ASN A 28 -9.62 27.44 -45.71
C ASN A 28 -10.32 26.09 -45.47
N SER A 29 -11.39 26.08 -44.69
CA SER A 29 -12.25 24.93 -44.43
C SER A 29 -13.71 25.36 -44.41
N PRO A 30 -14.34 25.53 -45.59
CA PRO A 30 -15.72 25.98 -45.67
C PRO A 30 -16.66 25.04 -44.98
N GLY A 31 -17.50 25.54 -44.07
CA GLY A 31 -18.57 24.78 -43.46
C GLY A 31 -19.68 24.51 -44.48
N PHE A 32 -20.39 23.37 -44.30
CA PHE A 32 -21.45 22.93 -45.22
C PHE A 32 -22.51 24.01 -45.49
N ILE A 33 -22.86 24.83 -44.50
CA ILE A 33 -23.85 25.87 -44.63
C ILE A 33 -23.30 27.07 -45.42
N CYS A 34 -22.05 27.45 -45.20
CA CYS A 34 -21.39 28.52 -45.91
C CYS A 34 -21.26 28.19 -47.40
N GLU A 35 -20.86 26.95 -47.75
CA GLU A 35 -20.81 26.43 -49.09
C GLU A 35 -22.18 26.44 -49.79
N ALA A 36 -23.20 25.93 -49.11
CA ALA A 36 -24.57 25.93 -49.66
C ALA A 36 -25.14 27.33 -49.89
N VAL A 37 -24.80 28.31 -49.04
CA VAL A 37 -25.24 29.72 -49.23
C VAL A 37 -24.43 30.39 -50.34
N TRP A 38 -23.15 30.11 -50.49
CA TRP A 38 -22.34 30.58 -51.58
C TRP A 38 -22.88 30.07 -52.94
N ASP A 39 -23.20 28.80 -53.02
CA ASP A 39 -23.75 28.18 -54.25
C ASP A 39 -25.14 28.76 -54.60
N ALA A 40 -25.92 29.16 -53.60
CA ALA A 40 -27.26 29.68 -53.81
C ALA A 40 -27.30 31.21 -54.11
N THR A 41 -26.36 32.00 -53.56
CA THR A 41 -26.42 33.47 -53.59
C THR A 41 -25.26 34.13 -54.32
N GLY A 42 -24.09 33.47 -54.45
CA GLY A 42 -22.88 34.02 -55.05
C GLY A 42 -22.35 35.28 -54.36
N SER A 43 -22.81 35.57 -53.14
CA SER A 43 -22.51 36.81 -52.41
C SER A 43 -21.57 36.51 -51.23
N GLU A 44 -20.37 37.11 -51.21
CA GLU A 44 -19.39 36.97 -50.13
C GLU A 44 -19.97 37.43 -48.78
N ALA A 45 -20.62 38.57 -48.76
CA ALA A 45 -21.23 39.14 -47.52
C ALA A 45 -22.33 38.24 -46.96
N ALA A 46 -23.14 37.62 -47.82
CA ALA A 46 -24.23 36.73 -47.35
C ALA A 46 -23.66 35.42 -46.79
N SER A 47 -22.65 34.82 -47.40
CA SER A 47 -22.03 33.58 -46.93
C SER A 47 -21.25 33.79 -45.64
N GLU A 48 -20.56 34.90 -45.47
CA GLU A 48 -19.85 35.27 -44.25
C GLU A 48 -20.82 35.50 -43.09
N ILE A 49 -21.89 36.31 -43.30
CA ILE A 49 -22.90 36.60 -42.27
C ILE A 49 -23.65 35.32 -41.84
N VAL A 50 -24.07 34.48 -42.77
CA VAL A 50 -24.78 33.25 -42.49
C VAL A 50 -23.86 32.22 -41.81
N GLY A 51 -22.61 32.09 -42.24
CA GLY A 51 -21.62 31.27 -41.59
C GLY A 51 -21.37 31.70 -40.14
N TRP A 52 -21.25 33.00 -39.91
CA TRP A 52 -21.04 33.54 -38.54
C TRP A 52 -22.27 33.41 -37.66
N LEU A 53 -23.48 33.73 -38.21
CA LEU A 53 -24.72 33.82 -37.42
C LEU A 53 -25.42 32.44 -37.24
N VAL A 54 -25.22 31.49 -38.13
CA VAL A 54 -25.89 30.18 -38.10
C VAL A 54 -24.94 29.04 -37.77
N GLU A 55 -23.78 28.99 -38.38
CA GLU A 55 -22.87 27.87 -38.24
C GLU A 55 -22.20 27.81 -36.88
N ARG A 56 -21.71 28.96 -36.37
CA ARG A 56 -21.10 29.03 -35.03
C ARG A 56 -22.07 28.74 -33.89
N PRO A 57 -23.28 29.32 -33.82
CA PRO A 57 -24.27 28.99 -32.79
C PRO A 57 -24.69 27.53 -32.88
N LEU A 58 -24.83 26.96 -34.10
CA LEU A 58 -25.17 25.56 -34.29
C LEU A 58 -24.08 24.65 -33.76
N LYS A 59 -22.80 24.92 -34.04
CA LYS A 59 -21.67 24.14 -33.48
C LYS A 59 -21.63 24.23 -31.97
N ILE A 60 -21.83 25.42 -31.40
CA ILE A 60 -21.89 25.61 -29.94
C ILE A 60 -23.08 24.82 -29.36
N ALA A 61 -24.24 24.84 -29.99
CA ALA A 61 -25.38 24.06 -29.54
C ALA A 61 -25.12 22.56 -29.58
N ILE A 62 -24.43 22.05 -30.61
CA ILE A 62 -24.03 20.65 -30.73
C ILE A 62 -23.04 20.28 -29.62
N ILE A 63 -22.04 21.15 -29.32
CA ILE A 63 -21.07 20.94 -28.24
C ILE A 63 -21.79 20.86 -26.88
N LEU A 64 -22.72 21.78 -26.61
CA LEU A 64 -23.47 21.79 -25.35
C LEU A 64 -24.39 20.59 -25.20
N VAL A 65 -25.11 20.20 -26.27
CA VAL A 65 -25.96 18.99 -26.28
C VAL A 65 -25.08 17.74 -26.08
N GLY A 66 -23.95 17.66 -26.79
CA GLY A 66 -22.96 16.60 -26.62
C GLY A 66 -22.44 16.54 -25.19
N ALA A 67 -22.10 17.67 -24.58
CA ALA A 67 -21.64 17.74 -23.20
C ALA A 67 -22.71 17.25 -22.20
N VAL A 68 -23.97 17.64 -22.41
CA VAL A 68 -25.09 17.16 -21.57
C VAL A 68 -25.26 15.64 -21.74
N PHE A 69 -25.15 15.11 -22.97
CA PHE A 69 -25.23 13.69 -23.25
C PHE A 69 -24.10 12.91 -22.58
N VAL A 70 -22.86 13.35 -22.77
CA VAL A 70 -21.66 12.75 -22.14
C VAL A 70 -21.78 12.79 -20.62
N ASN A 71 -22.17 13.93 -20.05
CA ASN A 71 -22.35 14.07 -18.62
C ASN A 71 -23.43 13.12 -18.07
N ARG A 72 -24.55 12.96 -18.80
CA ARG A 72 -25.59 11.98 -18.44
C ARG A 72 -25.06 10.54 -18.52
N LEU A 73 -24.27 10.23 -19.53
CA LEU A 73 -23.68 8.89 -19.70
C LEU A 73 -22.71 8.59 -18.55
N VAL A 74 -21.80 9.52 -18.25
CA VAL A 74 -20.84 9.40 -17.16
C VAL A 74 -21.55 9.24 -15.82
N LYS A 75 -22.55 10.07 -15.53
CA LYS A 75 -23.35 9.95 -14.30
C LYS A 75 -24.03 8.59 -14.18
N ARG A 76 -24.67 8.10 -15.27
CA ARG A 76 -25.30 6.76 -15.28
C ARG A 76 -24.29 5.64 -15.06
N THR A 77 -23.07 5.78 -15.59
CA THR A 77 -22.02 4.76 -15.41
C THR A 77 -21.55 4.74 -13.97
N ILE A 78 -21.33 5.90 -13.37
CA ILE A 78 -20.95 6.02 -11.95
C ILE A 78 -22.06 5.46 -11.04
N ASP A 79 -23.33 5.81 -11.30
CA ASP A 79 -24.46 5.30 -10.53
C ASP A 79 -24.56 3.77 -10.57
N ARG A 80 -24.46 3.17 -11.76
CA ARG A 80 -24.43 1.71 -11.91
C ARG A 80 -23.26 1.05 -11.21
N MET A 81 -22.09 1.69 -11.22
CA MET A 81 -20.92 1.18 -10.53
C MET A 81 -21.10 1.22 -9.01
N VAL A 82 -21.63 2.31 -8.48
CA VAL A 82 -21.95 2.46 -7.05
C VAL A 82 -23.03 1.47 -6.61
N GLU A 83 -24.10 1.32 -7.40
CA GLU A 83 -25.17 0.36 -7.13
C GLU A 83 -24.66 -1.08 -7.10
N ARG A 84 -23.80 -1.48 -8.04
CA ARG A 84 -23.19 -2.81 -8.06
C ARG A 84 -22.30 -3.05 -6.82
N LEU A 85 -21.51 -2.06 -6.42
CA LEU A 85 -20.67 -2.16 -5.21
C LEU A 85 -21.49 -2.24 -3.92
N VAL A 86 -22.67 -1.64 -3.90
CA VAL A 86 -23.60 -1.74 -2.76
C VAL A 86 -24.34 -3.08 -2.80
N ALA A 87 -24.85 -3.51 -3.96
CA ALA A 87 -25.62 -4.75 -4.12
C ALA A 87 -24.80 -6.01 -3.79
N SER A 88 -23.57 -6.11 -4.25
CA SER A 88 -22.69 -7.26 -3.97
C SER A 88 -22.40 -7.46 -2.49
N ARG A 89 -22.51 -6.41 -1.67
CA ARG A 89 -22.34 -6.50 -0.22
C ARG A 89 -23.64 -6.90 0.50
N THR A 90 -24.79 -6.52 -0.05
CA THR A 90 -26.09 -6.88 0.50
C THR A 90 -26.36 -8.37 0.31
N GLU A 91 -25.97 -8.95 -0.84
CA GLU A 91 -26.06 -10.40 -1.09
C GLU A 91 -25.21 -11.23 -0.12
N GLN A 92 -24.00 -10.76 0.23
CA GLN A 92 -23.15 -11.40 1.23
C GLN A 92 -23.72 -11.33 2.66
N GLU A 93 -24.53 -10.29 2.94
CA GLU A 93 -25.22 -10.14 4.23
C GLU A 93 -26.43 -11.07 4.33
N ASP A 94 -27.21 -11.20 3.28
CA ASP A 94 -28.37 -12.08 3.21
C ASP A 94 -27.94 -13.56 3.34
N GLU A 95 -26.81 -13.95 2.75
CA GLU A 95 -26.22 -15.28 2.93
C GLU A 95 -25.76 -15.52 4.38
N ALA A 96 -25.08 -14.52 4.98
CA ALA A 96 -24.61 -14.61 6.38
C ALA A 96 -25.78 -14.61 7.38
N GLU A 97 -26.87 -13.91 7.09
CA GLU A 97 -28.09 -13.90 7.90
C GLU A 97 -28.85 -15.22 7.78
N SER A 98 -28.93 -15.81 6.60
CA SER A 98 -29.52 -17.12 6.33
C SER A 98 -28.79 -18.23 7.10
N ASP A 99 -27.46 -18.24 7.11
CA ASP A 99 -26.65 -19.18 7.89
C ASP A 99 -26.79 -18.99 9.40
N ALA A 100 -26.97 -17.75 9.87
CA ALA A 100 -27.14 -17.43 11.28
C ALA A 100 -28.54 -17.80 11.82
N VAL A 101 -29.57 -17.77 10.97
CA VAL A 101 -30.94 -18.19 11.31
C VAL A 101 -31.04 -19.71 11.44
N VAL A 102 -30.27 -20.46 10.64
CA VAL A 102 -30.22 -21.93 10.71
C VAL A 102 -29.53 -22.42 12.01
N THR A 103 -28.61 -21.64 12.55
CA THR A 103 -27.95 -21.95 13.82
C THR A 103 -28.68 -21.21 14.95
N ARG A 104 -29.47 -21.90 15.80
CA ARG A 104 -30.15 -21.37 17.00
C ARG A 104 -29.13 -20.82 18.03
N LEU A 105 -28.42 -19.78 17.69
CA LEU A 105 -27.35 -19.19 18.50
C LEU A 105 -27.85 -18.03 19.37
N GLY A 106 -27.47 -18.10 20.66
CA GLY A 106 -27.90 -17.21 21.71
C GLY A 106 -27.41 -15.75 21.59
N ARG A 107 -27.61 -14.99 22.65
CA ARG A 107 -27.40 -13.53 22.81
C ARG A 107 -26.09 -12.97 22.17
N ARG A 108 -25.01 -13.78 22.07
CA ARG A 108 -23.73 -13.39 21.47
C ARG A 108 -23.81 -13.23 19.92
N ALA A 109 -24.65 -14.01 19.26
CA ALA A 109 -24.84 -13.90 17.80
C ALA A 109 -25.60 -12.63 17.41
N ARG A 110 -26.58 -12.19 18.22
CA ARG A 110 -27.29 -10.92 17.98
C ARG A 110 -26.38 -9.70 18.07
N GLY A 111 -25.39 -9.70 18.95
CA GLY A 111 -24.40 -8.64 19.05
C GLY A 111 -23.45 -8.58 17.84
N LYS A 112 -23.12 -9.75 17.27
CA LYS A 112 -22.29 -9.84 16.07
C LYS A 112 -23.06 -9.38 14.82
N LEU A 113 -24.31 -9.79 14.65
CA LEU A 113 -25.20 -9.36 13.57
C LEU A 113 -25.43 -7.85 13.59
N ARG A 114 -25.67 -7.26 14.77
CA ARG A 114 -25.84 -5.81 14.88
C ARG A 114 -24.60 -5.03 14.45
N ARG A 115 -23.40 -5.51 14.79
CA ARG A 115 -22.14 -4.89 14.35
C ARG A 115 -21.92 -5.00 12.84
N ILE A 116 -22.31 -6.13 12.24
CA ILE A 116 -22.26 -6.34 10.78
C ILE A 116 -23.19 -5.34 10.09
N HIS A 117 -24.43 -5.20 10.53
CA HIS A 117 -25.38 -4.22 10.00
C HIS A 117 -24.88 -2.77 10.12
N GLU A 118 -24.37 -2.39 11.30
CA GLU A 118 -23.83 -1.04 11.50
C GLU A 118 -22.60 -0.76 10.58
N GLN A 119 -21.78 -1.76 10.31
CA GLN A 119 -20.64 -1.64 9.39
C GLN A 119 -21.09 -1.53 7.93
N ALA A 120 -22.10 -2.27 7.53
CA ALA A 120 -22.67 -2.22 6.19
C ALA A 120 -23.36 -0.89 5.89
N GLU A 121 -24.14 -0.38 6.82
CA GLU A 121 -24.78 0.94 6.70
C GLU A 121 -23.73 2.07 6.51
N ARG A 122 -22.66 2.06 7.31
CA ARG A 122 -21.54 3.01 7.16
C ARG A 122 -20.84 2.87 5.82
N SER A 123 -20.67 1.64 5.35
CA SER A 123 -20.05 1.34 4.06
C SER A 123 -20.89 1.85 2.90
N ARG A 124 -22.23 1.66 2.96
CA ARG A 124 -23.19 2.16 1.99
C ARG A 124 -23.18 3.69 1.92
N GLN A 125 -23.23 4.36 3.07
CA GLN A 125 -23.17 5.82 3.13
C GLN A 125 -21.89 6.39 2.52
N ARG A 126 -20.74 5.75 2.78
CA ARG A 126 -19.46 6.13 2.18
C ARG A 126 -19.46 5.95 0.67
N ALA A 127 -20.00 4.84 0.15
CA ALA A 127 -20.10 4.60 -1.29
C ALA A 127 -20.99 5.63 -1.99
N LEU A 128 -22.12 5.99 -1.40
CA LEU A 128 -23.03 7.03 -1.92
C LEU A 128 -22.38 8.41 -1.94
N THR A 129 -21.66 8.78 -0.85
CA THR A 129 -20.96 10.06 -0.77
C THR A 129 -19.82 10.14 -1.80
N LEU A 130 -19.02 9.07 -1.93
CA LEU A 130 -17.97 8.99 -2.95
C LEU A 130 -18.54 9.07 -4.37
N GLY A 131 -19.67 8.40 -4.63
CA GLY A 131 -20.36 8.48 -5.90
C GLY A 131 -20.83 9.89 -6.21
N ALA A 132 -21.33 10.62 -5.21
CA ALA A 132 -21.75 12.02 -5.37
C ALA A 132 -20.56 12.95 -5.70
N VAL A 133 -19.43 12.78 -5.00
CA VAL A 133 -18.21 13.55 -5.26
C VAL A 133 -17.66 13.26 -6.66
N LEU A 134 -17.57 11.98 -7.05
CA LEU A 134 -17.11 11.59 -8.39
C LEU A 134 -18.00 12.16 -9.50
N ARG A 135 -19.33 12.13 -9.34
CA ARG A 135 -20.27 12.74 -10.29
C ARG A 135 -20.07 14.24 -10.41
N SER A 136 -19.80 14.91 -9.28
CA SER A 136 -19.57 16.35 -9.26
C SER A 136 -18.28 16.71 -10.00
N ILE A 137 -17.19 16.03 -9.70
CA ILE A 137 -15.88 16.23 -10.36
C ILE A 137 -15.97 15.93 -11.85
N ALA A 138 -16.52 14.77 -12.23
CA ALA A 138 -16.67 14.39 -13.62
C ALA A 138 -17.55 15.39 -14.40
N GLY A 139 -18.64 15.84 -13.79
CA GLY A 139 -19.48 16.88 -14.36
C GLY A 139 -18.76 18.20 -14.57
N ALA A 140 -18.00 18.64 -13.58
CA ALA A 140 -17.18 19.87 -13.68
C ALA A 140 -16.17 19.78 -14.82
N VAL A 141 -15.47 18.65 -14.99
CA VAL A 141 -14.52 18.45 -16.07
C VAL A 141 -15.20 18.47 -17.44
N VAL A 142 -16.33 17.77 -17.59
CA VAL A 142 -17.09 17.74 -18.86
C VAL A 142 -17.59 19.13 -19.25
N TYR A 143 -18.14 19.89 -18.30
CA TYR A 143 -18.60 21.24 -18.59
C TYR A 143 -17.47 22.22 -18.84
N LEU A 144 -16.35 22.12 -18.09
CA LEU A 144 -15.17 22.94 -18.35
C LEU A 144 -14.64 22.72 -19.78
N MET A 145 -14.56 21.46 -20.22
CA MET A 145 -14.13 21.10 -21.56
C MET A 145 -15.11 21.62 -22.62
N ALA A 146 -16.42 21.52 -22.37
CA ALA A 146 -17.44 22.04 -23.28
C ALA A 146 -17.37 23.58 -23.41
N VAL A 147 -17.13 24.28 -22.30
CA VAL A 147 -16.94 25.74 -22.30
C VAL A 147 -15.70 26.14 -23.08
N MET A 148 -14.59 25.42 -22.89
CA MET A 148 -13.35 25.67 -23.66
C MET A 148 -13.59 25.48 -25.16
N LEU A 149 -14.24 24.39 -25.56
CA LEU A 149 -14.55 24.13 -26.98
C LEU A 149 -15.49 25.23 -27.55
N ALA A 150 -16.50 25.65 -26.79
CA ALA A 150 -17.40 26.71 -27.21
C ALA A 150 -16.69 28.08 -27.37
N LEU A 151 -15.76 28.41 -26.46
CA LEU A 151 -14.94 29.62 -26.57
C LEU A 151 -14.04 29.58 -27.83
N GLY A 152 -13.47 28.43 -28.16
CA GLY A 152 -12.71 28.22 -29.38
C GLY A 152 -13.52 28.48 -30.63
N GLU A 153 -14.79 28.07 -30.70
CA GLU A 153 -15.68 28.34 -31.84
C GLU A 153 -16.03 29.83 -31.99
N ILE A 154 -16.00 30.60 -30.90
CA ILE A 154 -16.20 32.05 -30.93
C ILE A 154 -14.92 32.79 -31.38
N GLY A 155 -13.79 32.08 -31.43
CA GLY A 155 -12.49 32.63 -31.89
C GLY A 155 -11.60 33.11 -30.72
N PHE A 156 -11.91 32.74 -29.47
CA PHE A 156 -11.00 32.99 -28.37
C PHE A 156 -9.72 32.15 -28.52
N ASP A 157 -8.56 32.74 -28.27
CA ASP A 157 -7.31 32.00 -28.16
C ASP A 157 -7.32 31.13 -26.90
N LEU A 158 -7.32 29.81 -27.09
CA LEU A 158 -7.32 28.84 -26.02
C LEU A 158 -5.93 28.56 -25.45
N ALA A 159 -4.86 29.03 -26.08
CA ALA A 159 -3.50 28.73 -25.67
C ALA A 159 -3.22 29.12 -24.20
N PRO A 160 -3.61 30.30 -23.69
CA PRO A 160 -3.44 30.66 -22.27
C PRO A 160 -4.24 29.78 -21.33
N LEU A 161 -5.46 29.40 -21.73
CA LEU A 161 -6.31 28.54 -20.90
C LEU A 161 -5.78 27.11 -20.82
N ILE A 162 -5.28 26.56 -21.94
CA ILE A 162 -4.66 25.25 -22.00
C ILE A 162 -3.38 25.24 -21.18
N ALA A 163 -2.54 26.29 -21.29
CA ALA A 163 -1.33 26.43 -20.50
C ALA A 163 -1.65 26.48 -18.99
N GLY A 164 -2.63 27.27 -18.57
CA GLY A 164 -3.09 27.34 -17.20
C GLY A 164 -3.65 26.01 -16.68
N ALA A 165 -4.50 25.35 -17.48
CA ALA A 165 -5.02 24.02 -17.15
C ALA A 165 -3.92 22.96 -17.03
N GLY A 166 -2.86 23.06 -17.86
CA GLY A 166 -1.67 22.21 -17.79
C GLY A 166 -0.92 22.36 -16.45
N ILE A 167 -0.73 23.60 -15.99
CA ILE A 167 -0.11 23.87 -14.68
C ILE A 167 -0.95 23.30 -13.53
N VAL A 168 -2.28 23.50 -13.56
CA VAL A 168 -3.19 22.91 -12.58
C VAL A 168 -3.15 21.38 -12.64
N GLY A 169 -3.14 20.79 -13.84
CA GLY A 169 -3.01 19.35 -14.04
C GLY A 169 -1.71 18.79 -13.45
N LEU A 170 -0.60 19.49 -13.64
CA LEU A 170 0.69 19.12 -13.07
C LEU A 170 0.67 19.16 -11.53
N ALA A 171 0.10 20.22 -10.95
CA ALA A 171 -0.04 20.35 -9.51
C ALA A 171 -0.90 19.22 -8.91
N VAL A 172 -2.03 18.89 -9.54
CA VAL A 172 -2.89 17.76 -9.15
C VAL A 172 -2.15 16.43 -9.29
N GLY A 173 -1.37 16.26 -10.38
CA GLY A 173 -0.53 15.09 -10.63
C GLY A 173 0.49 14.85 -9.52
N PHE A 174 1.22 15.89 -9.11
CA PHE A 174 2.15 15.81 -7.99
C PHE A 174 1.42 15.52 -6.67
N GLY A 175 0.25 16.13 -6.45
CA GLY A 175 -0.57 15.85 -5.26
C GLY A 175 -1.11 14.40 -5.21
N ALA A 176 -1.26 13.74 -6.35
CA ALA A 176 -1.76 12.36 -6.46
C ALA A 176 -0.64 11.32 -6.59
N GLN A 177 0.63 11.71 -6.63
CA GLN A 177 1.78 10.82 -6.88
C GLN A 177 1.83 9.62 -5.93
N SER A 178 1.59 9.83 -4.63
CA SER A 178 1.57 8.76 -3.64
C SER A 178 0.46 7.74 -3.89
N LEU A 179 -0.72 8.19 -4.31
CA LEU A 179 -1.82 7.29 -4.66
C LEU A 179 -1.44 6.38 -5.83
N VAL A 180 -0.82 6.95 -6.87
CA VAL A 180 -0.36 6.17 -8.03
C VAL A 180 0.71 5.17 -7.62
N ALA A 181 1.67 5.58 -6.78
CA ALA A 181 2.69 4.69 -6.22
C ALA A 181 2.07 3.53 -5.44
N ASP A 182 1.07 3.81 -4.58
CA ASP A 182 0.36 2.76 -3.82
C ASP A 182 -0.30 1.72 -4.73
N PHE A 183 -0.98 2.17 -5.79
CA PHE A 183 -1.67 1.27 -6.72
C PHE A 183 -0.68 0.42 -7.52
N ILE A 184 0.38 1.02 -8.04
CA ILE A 184 1.41 0.30 -8.80
C ILE A 184 2.09 -0.73 -7.91
N ALA A 185 2.50 -0.35 -6.69
CA ALA A 185 3.10 -1.27 -5.75
C ALA A 185 2.15 -2.43 -5.40
N GLY A 186 0.86 -2.14 -5.14
CA GLY A 186 -0.13 -3.17 -4.85
C GLY A 186 -0.35 -4.17 -5.99
N ILE A 187 -0.31 -3.70 -7.24
CA ILE A 187 -0.38 -4.58 -8.41
C ILE A 187 0.82 -5.52 -8.47
N PHE A 188 2.05 -5.01 -8.26
CA PHE A 188 3.26 -5.82 -8.28
C PHE A 188 3.30 -6.82 -7.12
N ILE A 189 2.90 -6.43 -5.91
CA ILE A 189 2.79 -7.34 -4.76
C ILE A 189 1.93 -8.57 -5.11
N VAL A 190 0.79 -8.36 -5.78
CA VAL A 190 -0.13 -9.44 -6.16
C VAL A 190 0.38 -10.25 -7.35
N ILE A 191 0.94 -9.60 -8.39
CA ILE A 191 1.42 -10.30 -9.59
C ILE A 191 2.67 -11.13 -9.29
N GLU A 192 3.58 -10.60 -8.46
CA GLU A 192 4.83 -11.28 -8.10
C GLU A 192 4.66 -12.26 -6.93
N ASP A 193 3.46 -12.34 -6.33
CA ASP A 193 3.16 -13.22 -5.19
C ASP A 193 4.16 -13.03 -4.04
N GLN A 194 4.50 -11.76 -3.73
CA GLN A 194 5.49 -11.45 -2.70
C GLN A 194 5.02 -11.91 -1.32
N TYR A 195 3.72 -11.80 -1.04
CA TYR A 195 3.04 -12.34 0.13
C TYR A 195 1.53 -12.39 -0.08
N GLY A 196 0.89 -13.31 0.64
CA GLY A 196 -0.55 -13.52 0.64
C GLY A 196 -1.22 -13.36 2.00
N VAL A 197 -2.54 -13.49 2.03
CA VAL A 197 -3.32 -13.50 3.28
C VAL A 197 -2.95 -14.74 4.11
N GLY A 198 -2.58 -14.51 5.36
CA GLY A 198 -2.12 -15.55 6.28
C GLY A 198 -0.60 -15.59 6.46
N ASP A 199 0.18 -14.98 5.57
CA ASP A 199 1.64 -14.91 5.72
C ASP A 199 2.03 -13.99 6.88
N TYR A 200 3.09 -14.37 7.59
CA TYR A 200 3.75 -13.48 8.54
C TYR A 200 4.87 -12.73 7.84
N VAL A 201 4.75 -11.42 7.78
CA VAL A 201 5.68 -10.56 7.05
C VAL A 201 6.21 -9.41 7.91
N ASP A 202 7.43 -8.98 7.59
CA ASP A 202 8.04 -7.74 8.04
C ASP A 202 8.12 -6.78 6.85
N VAL A 203 7.43 -5.67 6.92
CA VAL A 203 7.42 -4.63 5.88
C VAL A 203 8.24 -3.38 6.30
N GLY A 204 9.03 -3.51 7.36
CA GLY A 204 9.88 -2.46 7.91
C GLY A 204 9.18 -1.55 8.91
N ALA A 205 8.02 -1.01 8.58
CA ALA A 205 7.21 -0.19 9.50
C ALA A 205 6.47 -1.01 10.55
N ALA A 206 6.12 -2.26 10.21
CA ALA A 206 5.45 -3.21 11.10
C ALA A 206 5.73 -4.64 10.67
N SER A 207 5.57 -5.58 11.61
CA SER A 207 5.63 -7.01 11.36
C SER A 207 4.36 -7.67 11.89
N GLY A 208 3.82 -8.63 11.15
CA GLY A 208 2.59 -9.30 11.54
C GLY A 208 2.02 -10.23 10.49
N THR A 209 0.90 -10.85 10.81
CA THR A 209 0.16 -11.70 9.88
C THR A 209 -0.68 -10.84 8.94
N VAL A 210 -0.61 -11.11 7.64
CA VAL A 210 -1.38 -10.43 6.62
C VAL A 210 -2.85 -10.83 6.74
N GLU A 211 -3.72 -9.87 7.05
CA GLU A 211 -5.18 -10.07 7.07
C GLU A 211 -5.82 -9.78 5.73
N ARG A 212 -5.27 -8.81 5.01
CA ARG A 212 -5.81 -8.40 3.71
C ARG A 212 -4.76 -7.67 2.87
N VAL A 213 -4.70 -8.02 1.61
CA VAL A 213 -3.98 -7.28 0.57
C VAL A 213 -5.01 -6.62 -0.35
N SER A 214 -4.93 -5.30 -0.49
CA SER A 214 -5.76 -4.52 -1.42
C SER A 214 -4.85 -3.80 -2.41
N LEU A 215 -5.38 -3.28 -3.51
CA LEU A 215 -4.58 -2.55 -4.49
C LEU A 215 -3.80 -1.36 -3.91
N ARG A 216 -4.34 -0.69 -2.88
CA ARG A 216 -3.72 0.50 -2.29
C ARG A 216 -3.06 0.24 -0.93
N THR A 217 -3.57 -0.70 -0.16
CA THR A 217 -3.13 -0.92 1.23
C THR A 217 -3.01 -2.39 1.54
N THR A 218 -2.00 -2.73 2.35
CA THR A 218 -1.86 -4.01 3.03
C THR A 218 -2.25 -3.84 4.50
N VAL A 219 -2.97 -4.80 5.03
CA VAL A 219 -3.42 -4.83 6.44
C VAL A 219 -2.74 -5.99 7.14
N LEU A 220 -1.98 -5.68 8.19
CA LEU A 220 -1.27 -6.64 9.02
C LEU A 220 -1.86 -6.63 10.44
N ARG A 221 -1.79 -7.77 11.12
CA ARG A 221 -2.04 -7.86 12.56
C ARG A 221 -0.79 -8.38 13.25
N ASP A 222 -0.29 -7.62 14.21
CA ASP A 222 0.87 -8.03 14.99
C ASP A 222 0.49 -9.02 16.12
N VAL A 223 1.50 -9.47 16.85
CA VAL A 223 1.32 -10.43 17.95
C VAL A 223 0.57 -9.85 19.15
N GLU A 224 0.50 -8.53 19.28
CA GLU A 224 -0.24 -7.82 20.33
C GLU A 224 -1.71 -7.58 19.93
N GLY A 225 -2.07 -7.92 18.67
CA GLY A 225 -3.41 -7.74 18.11
C GLY A 225 -3.65 -6.38 17.49
N VAL A 226 -2.64 -5.53 17.38
CA VAL A 226 -2.74 -4.22 16.71
C VAL A 226 -2.88 -4.43 15.20
N VAL A 227 -3.82 -3.72 14.60
CA VAL A 227 -4.04 -3.75 13.15
C VAL A 227 -3.31 -2.58 12.51
N TRP A 228 -2.34 -2.91 11.68
CA TRP A 228 -1.56 -1.96 10.88
C TRP A 228 -2.13 -1.86 9.47
N VAL A 229 -2.44 -0.64 9.04
CA VAL A 229 -2.92 -0.36 7.67
C VAL A 229 -1.83 0.44 6.97
N ILE A 230 -1.13 -0.19 6.06
CA ILE A 230 0.07 0.34 5.43
C ILE A 230 -0.21 0.62 3.96
N PRO A 231 0.03 1.84 3.44
CA PRO A 231 0.00 2.12 2.02
C PRO A 231 1.04 1.28 1.29
N ASN A 232 0.66 0.64 0.19
CA ASN A 232 1.57 -0.27 -0.53
C ASN A 232 2.82 0.45 -1.06
N GLY A 233 2.71 1.72 -1.45
CA GLY A 233 3.82 2.54 -1.92
C GLY A 233 4.87 2.88 -0.85
N GLU A 234 4.57 2.68 0.44
CA GLU A 234 5.51 2.85 1.55
C GLU A 234 6.31 1.57 1.83
N ILE A 235 5.86 0.42 1.29
CA ILE A 235 6.52 -0.88 1.45
C ILE A 235 7.69 -0.97 0.47
N ARG A 236 8.90 -0.74 0.98
CA ARG A 236 10.13 -0.76 0.15
C ARG A 236 10.85 -2.10 0.18
N ARG A 237 10.59 -2.90 1.20
CA ARG A 237 11.15 -4.23 1.38
C ARG A 237 10.15 -5.11 2.10
N VAL A 238 10.17 -6.39 1.82
CA VAL A 238 9.36 -7.38 2.50
C VAL A 238 10.26 -8.52 2.94
N GLY A 239 10.16 -8.89 4.22
CA GLY A 239 10.69 -10.15 4.74
C GLY A 239 9.51 -11.08 4.98
N ASN A 240 9.33 -12.11 4.14
CA ASN A 240 8.28 -13.11 4.31
C ASN A 240 8.83 -14.31 5.09
N SER A 241 8.28 -14.56 6.28
CA SER A 241 8.69 -15.68 7.15
C SER A 241 7.78 -16.91 7.00
N SER A 242 6.89 -16.88 5.99
CA SER A 242 5.92 -17.96 5.74
C SER A 242 6.14 -18.70 4.42
N GLN A 243 7.13 -18.28 3.61
CA GLN A 243 7.43 -18.96 2.35
C GLN A 243 8.40 -20.11 2.53
N LEU A 244 8.05 -21.27 1.98
CA LEU A 244 8.84 -22.49 1.88
C LEU A 244 9.31 -23.10 3.21
N TRP A 245 10.10 -22.38 3.97
CA TRP A 245 10.64 -22.82 5.27
C TRP A 245 11.00 -21.61 6.13
N ALA A 246 11.05 -21.86 7.43
CA ALA A 246 11.52 -20.90 8.42
C ALA A 246 12.68 -21.50 9.22
N ARG A 247 13.35 -20.68 10.01
CA ARG A 247 14.45 -21.14 10.85
C ARG A 247 14.35 -20.53 12.25
N THR A 248 14.50 -21.37 13.25
CA THR A 248 14.78 -20.94 14.62
C THR A 248 16.29 -20.83 14.76
N VAL A 249 16.78 -19.65 15.09
CA VAL A 249 18.18 -19.43 15.46
C VAL A 249 18.21 -19.07 16.93
N LEU A 250 18.95 -19.84 17.72
CA LEU A 250 19.11 -19.62 19.15
C LEU A 250 20.58 -19.41 19.45
N ASP A 251 20.90 -18.28 20.05
CA ASP A 251 22.17 -18.03 20.70
C ASP A 251 22.03 -18.46 22.16
N VAL A 252 22.79 -19.46 22.54
CA VAL A 252 22.74 -20.10 23.86
C VAL A 252 23.99 -19.70 24.60
N ASP A 253 23.80 -18.93 25.67
CA ASP A 253 24.89 -18.36 26.46
C ASP A 253 25.35 -19.35 27.54
N VAL A 254 26.66 -19.60 27.62
CA VAL A 254 27.32 -20.41 28.63
C VAL A 254 28.43 -19.63 29.31
N ALA A 255 28.78 -19.98 30.55
CA ALA A 255 29.83 -19.33 31.31
C ALA A 255 31.22 -19.55 30.66
N TYR A 256 32.16 -18.64 30.92
CA TYR A 256 33.51 -18.68 30.33
C TYR A 256 34.36 -19.88 30.75
N ASP A 257 34.08 -20.46 31.90
CA ASP A 257 34.72 -21.65 32.45
C ASP A 257 34.09 -22.97 31.99
N THR A 258 32.97 -22.89 31.22
CA THR A 258 32.29 -24.05 30.67
C THR A 258 33.11 -24.67 29.53
N ASP A 259 33.20 -25.99 29.51
CA ASP A 259 33.74 -26.75 28.36
C ASP A 259 32.79 -26.58 27.15
N ILE A 260 33.28 -25.90 26.11
CA ILE A 260 32.51 -25.56 24.92
C ILE A 260 32.07 -26.81 24.15
N ASP A 261 32.94 -27.84 24.07
CA ASP A 261 32.63 -29.07 23.35
C ASP A 261 31.54 -29.86 24.11
N LEU A 262 31.61 -29.92 25.42
CA LEU A 262 30.55 -30.49 26.26
C LEU A 262 29.23 -29.73 26.06
N ALA A 263 29.25 -28.40 26.16
CA ALA A 263 28.06 -27.57 25.99
C ALA A 263 27.44 -27.77 24.61
N ALA A 264 28.25 -27.73 23.54
CA ALA A 264 27.77 -27.95 22.18
C ALA A 264 27.17 -29.36 21.99
N SER A 265 27.76 -30.38 22.60
CA SER A 265 27.26 -31.78 22.56
C SER A 265 25.89 -31.90 23.26
N VAL A 266 25.73 -31.26 24.41
CA VAL A 266 24.44 -31.21 25.14
C VAL A 266 23.37 -30.45 24.36
N ILE A 267 23.72 -29.29 23.79
CA ILE A 267 22.80 -28.51 22.94
C ILE A 267 22.36 -29.37 21.73
N LYS A 268 23.30 -30.04 21.06
CA LYS A 268 23.02 -30.92 19.92
C LYS A 268 22.08 -32.05 20.32
N SER A 269 22.39 -32.73 21.43
CA SER A 269 21.60 -33.87 21.92
C SER A 269 20.14 -33.49 22.19
N VAL A 270 19.93 -32.36 22.86
CA VAL A 270 18.59 -31.83 23.12
C VAL A 270 17.85 -31.46 21.82
N ALA A 271 18.54 -30.81 20.89
CA ALA A 271 17.96 -30.46 19.62
C ALA A 271 17.58 -31.70 18.78
N ASP A 272 18.42 -32.71 18.76
CA ASP A 272 18.17 -33.97 18.07
C ASP A 272 17.01 -34.79 18.70
N GLU A 273 16.85 -34.71 20.00
CA GLU A 273 15.70 -35.30 20.69
C GLU A 273 14.41 -34.64 20.23
N VAL A 274 14.35 -33.28 20.25
CA VAL A 274 13.20 -32.54 19.78
C VAL A 274 12.92 -32.81 18.30
N TRP A 275 13.96 -32.92 17.48
CA TRP A 275 13.82 -33.28 16.07
C TRP A 275 13.20 -34.65 15.87
N ARG A 276 13.67 -35.67 16.59
CA ARG A 276 13.14 -37.04 16.50
C ARG A 276 11.68 -37.10 16.92
N GLU A 277 11.30 -36.41 18.01
CA GLU A 277 9.92 -36.34 18.48
C GLU A 277 8.99 -35.60 17.49
N LYS A 278 9.49 -34.56 16.82
CA LYS A 278 8.74 -33.72 15.91
C LYS A 278 8.80 -34.16 14.43
N ARG A 279 9.59 -35.19 14.13
CA ARG A 279 9.78 -35.70 12.77
C ARG A 279 8.48 -36.25 12.17
N GLU A 280 7.64 -36.90 12.97
CA GLU A 280 6.37 -37.43 12.50
C GLU A 280 5.34 -36.31 12.21
N SER A 281 5.45 -35.16 12.88
CA SER A 281 4.61 -33.99 12.66
C SER A 281 5.12 -33.04 11.57
N THR A 282 6.25 -33.36 10.94
CA THR A 282 6.94 -32.51 9.92
C THR A 282 7.30 -31.08 10.37
N THR A 283 7.16 -30.78 11.66
CA THR A 283 7.40 -29.44 12.21
C THR A 283 8.87 -29.00 12.05
N ILE A 284 9.83 -29.93 12.19
CA ILE A 284 11.27 -29.69 11.98
C ILE A 284 11.69 -30.44 10.72
N LEU A 285 12.12 -29.71 9.71
CA LEU A 285 12.34 -30.22 8.36
C LEU A 285 13.68 -30.95 8.17
N GLU A 286 14.71 -30.51 8.87
CA GLU A 286 16.08 -31.02 8.75
C GLU A 286 16.69 -31.22 10.14
N GLU A 287 17.77 -32.01 10.18
CA GLU A 287 18.54 -32.22 11.40
C GLU A 287 19.07 -30.86 11.93
N PRO A 288 18.96 -30.58 13.25
CA PRO A 288 19.50 -29.37 13.84
C PRO A 288 21.01 -29.21 13.67
N GLU A 289 21.50 -28.02 13.39
CA GLU A 289 22.89 -27.70 13.19
C GLU A 289 23.44 -26.84 14.32
N ILE A 290 24.61 -27.19 14.84
CA ILE A 290 25.42 -26.31 15.70
C ILE A 290 26.39 -25.54 14.80
N TRP A 291 26.23 -24.18 14.76
CA TRP A 291 27.13 -23.35 13.97
C TRP A 291 28.40 -22.94 14.74
N GLY A 292 28.49 -23.36 16.02
CA GLY A 292 29.65 -23.10 16.87
C GLY A 292 29.49 -21.80 17.66
N VAL A 293 30.65 -21.31 18.16
CA VAL A 293 30.71 -20.07 18.93
C VAL A 293 30.42 -18.88 18.03
N GLN A 294 29.35 -18.15 18.36
CA GLN A 294 28.92 -16.98 17.59
C GLN A 294 29.62 -15.69 18.07
N GLY A 295 29.94 -15.62 19.35
CA GLY A 295 30.57 -14.46 19.91
C GLY A 295 30.97 -14.63 21.37
N PHE A 296 31.86 -13.72 21.83
CA PHE A 296 32.28 -13.60 23.20
C PHE A 296 31.64 -12.34 23.78
N GLY A 297 30.66 -12.53 24.68
CA GLY A 297 30.01 -11.44 25.40
C GLY A 297 30.83 -10.97 26.60
N ALA A 298 30.33 -9.98 27.34
CA ALA A 298 30.98 -9.51 28.56
C ALA A 298 31.01 -10.60 29.66
N ASP A 299 29.96 -11.42 29.70
CA ASP A 299 29.72 -12.39 30.79
C ASP A 299 29.55 -13.81 30.29
N ALA A 300 29.44 -14.03 28.96
CA ALA A 300 29.05 -15.30 28.37
C ALA A 300 29.74 -15.56 27.03
N ILE A 301 29.83 -16.85 26.69
CA ILE A 301 30.16 -17.34 25.35
C ILE A 301 28.84 -17.82 24.72
N SER A 302 28.49 -17.27 23.55
CA SER A 302 27.26 -17.62 22.84
C SER A 302 27.52 -18.73 21.82
N ILE A 303 26.84 -19.86 21.96
CA ILE A 303 26.86 -20.98 21.01
C ILE A 303 25.59 -20.93 20.19
N ARG A 304 25.70 -20.93 18.84
CA ARG A 304 24.56 -20.82 17.95
C ARG A 304 24.03 -22.19 17.51
N LEU A 305 22.76 -22.40 17.79
CA LEU A 305 21.95 -23.51 17.31
C LEU A 305 20.99 -23.01 16.21
N ALA A 306 20.95 -23.70 15.07
CA ALA A 306 20.05 -23.41 13.96
C ALA A 306 19.16 -24.62 13.68
N VAL A 307 17.84 -24.38 13.63
CA VAL A 307 16.83 -25.44 13.39
C VAL A 307 15.89 -24.99 12.30
N LYS A 308 15.82 -25.73 11.20
CA LYS A 308 14.92 -25.48 10.07
C LYS A 308 13.55 -26.06 10.34
N THR A 309 12.53 -25.23 10.24
CA THR A 309 11.15 -25.59 10.58
C THR A 309 10.18 -25.27 9.45
N GLU A 310 8.99 -25.82 9.52
CA GLU A 310 7.87 -25.30 8.76
C GLU A 310 7.57 -23.85 9.13
N PRO A 311 7.04 -23.07 8.17
CA PRO A 311 6.61 -21.70 8.42
C PRO A 311 5.60 -21.60 9.57
N GLY A 312 5.79 -20.62 10.46
CA GLY A 312 4.95 -20.42 11.64
C GLY A 312 5.38 -21.20 12.88
N GLU A 313 6.12 -22.32 12.73
CA GLU A 313 6.54 -23.18 13.83
C GLU A 313 7.86 -22.76 14.47
N GLN A 314 8.62 -21.86 13.86
CA GLN A 314 9.92 -21.38 14.35
C GLN A 314 9.86 -20.82 15.77
N TRP A 315 8.78 -20.09 16.11
CA TRP A 315 8.64 -19.48 17.44
C TRP A 315 8.29 -20.53 18.52
N ALA A 316 7.38 -21.48 18.20
CA ALA A 316 7.00 -22.57 19.10
C ALA A 316 8.18 -23.49 19.36
N THR A 317 8.90 -23.87 18.32
CA THR A 317 10.12 -24.68 18.39
C THR A 317 11.20 -23.99 19.22
N GLY A 318 11.43 -22.69 19.01
CA GLY A 318 12.39 -21.92 19.79
C GLY A 318 12.06 -21.84 21.28
N ARG A 319 10.78 -21.71 21.65
CA ARG A 319 10.36 -21.76 23.06
C ARG A 319 10.56 -23.16 23.68
N LEU A 320 10.21 -24.21 22.95
CA LEU A 320 10.39 -25.58 23.40
C LEU A 320 11.87 -25.91 23.63
N LEU A 321 12.73 -25.54 22.66
CA LEU A 321 14.17 -25.76 22.76
C LEU A 321 14.77 -25.04 23.98
N ARG A 322 14.44 -23.75 24.21
CA ARG A 322 14.92 -23.02 25.40
C ARG A 322 14.53 -23.71 26.70
N ALA A 323 13.30 -24.21 26.80
CA ALA A 323 12.82 -24.89 28.01
C ALA A 323 13.56 -26.22 28.26
N ARG A 324 13.87 -26.97 27.20
CA ARG A 324 14.61 -28.23 27.33
C ARG A 324 16.09 -28.02 27.58
N LEU A 325 16.70 -27.06 26.89
CA LEU A 325 18.09 -26.70 27.09
C LEU A 325 18.35 -26.28 28.55
N LYS A 326 17.45 -25.49 29.14
CA LYS A 326 17.61 -25.11 30.56
C LYS A 326 17.67 -26.32 31.48
N ARG A 327 16.81 -27.33 31.27
CA ARG A 327 16.83 -28.57 32.08
C ARG A 327 18.10 -29.38 31.84
N ALA A 328 18.47 -29.58 30.58
CA ALA A 328 19.68 -30.33 30.25
C ALA A 328 20.94 -29.66 30.79
N PHE A 329 21.02 -28.37 30.83
CA PHE A 329 22.12 -27.63 31.41
C PHE A 329 22.20 -27.82 32.93
N ASP A 330 21.05 -27.77 33.63
CA ASP A 330 20.99 -28.07 35.06
C ASP A 330 21.46 -29.49 35.39
N GLU A 331 21.08 -30.47 34.55
CA GLU A 331 21.46 -31.89 34.73
C GLU A 331 22.94 -32.15 34.45
N ASN A 332 23.55 -31.37 33.55
CA ASN A 332 24.97 -31.52 33.16
C ASN A 332 25.91 -30.53 33.85
N GLY A 333 25.41 -29.72 34.78
CA GLY A 333 26.19 -28.74 35.51
C GLY A 333 26.73 -27.59 34.64
N ILE A 334 26.06 -27.30 33.51
CA ILE A 334 26.43 -26.18 32.63
C ILE A 334 25.76 -24.91 33.16
N GLU A 335 26.57 -23.92 33.51
CA GLU A 335 26.08 -22.66 34.05
C GLU A 335 25.63 -21.71 32.95
N ILE A 336 24.41 -21.16 33.08
CA ILE A 336 23.93 -20.01 32.34
C ILE A 336 24.35 -18.78 33.16
N PRO A 337 25.31 -17.98 32.67
CA PRO A 337 25.94 -16.95 33.49
C PRO A 337 24.97 -15.79 33.79
N PHE A 338 25.02 -15.32 35.02
CA PHE A 338 24.42 -14.04 35.38
C PHE A 338 25.34 -12.89 34.97
N PRO A 339 24.80 -11.68 34.74
CA PRO A 339 25.63 -10.51 34.48
C PRO A 339 26.67 -10.30 35.57
N GLN A 340 27.95 -10.31 35.22
CA GLN A 340 29.10 -10.13 36.13
C GLN A 340 29.54 -8.69 36.11
N ARG A 341 29.95 -8.16 37.26
CA ARG A 341 30.55 -6.82 37.35
C ARG A 341 31.80 -6.88 38.25
N THR A 342 32.93 -6.39 37.73
CA THR A 342 34.14 -6.19 38.52
C THR A 342 34.03 -4.88 39.27
N VAL A 343 34.04 -4.97 40.60
CA VAL A 343 34.03 -3.78 41.47
C VAL A 343 35.42 -3.54 42.02
N TRP A 344 36.01 -2.42 41.70
CA TRP A 344 37.28 -1.98 42.28
C TRP A 344 37.02 -1.12 43.52
N ILE A 345 37.35 -1.66 44.71
CA ILE A 345 37.25 -0.94 45.97
C ILE A 345 38.61 -0.27 46.24
N ARG A 346 38.69 1.05 46.14
CA ARG A 346 39.87 1.82 46.53
C ARG A 346 39.69 2.22 47.97
N GLN A 347 40.52 1.68 48.87
CA GLN A 347 40.64 2.22 50.24
C GLN A 347 41.59 3.41 50.19
N ASP A 348 41.07 4.60 50.38
CA ASP A 348 41.93 5.77 50.67
C ASP A 348 42.51 5.56 52.10
N GLN A 349 43.80 5.24 52.20
CA GLN A 349 44.53 5.30 53.44
C GLN A 349 44.74 6.80 53.75
N GLY A 350 43.72 7.45 54.33
CA GLY A 350 43.86 8.75 54.92
C GLY A 350 44.67 8.60 56.18
N ASP A 351 45.82 9.36 56.27
CA ASP A 351 46.61 9.53 57.47
C ASP A 351 45.69 9.97 58.64
N GLY A 352 45.47 9.06 59.56
CA GLY A 352 45.11 9.34 60.95
C GLY A 352 43.78 10.07 61.18
N ALA A 353 42.62 9.41 60.99
CA ALA A 353 41.45 9.71 61.81
C ALA A 353 40.49 8.49 61.73
N THR A 354 40.14 7.97 62.88
CA THR A 354 39.18 6.91 63.10
C THR A 354 37.78 7.26 62.53
N SER A 355 37.49 6.80 61.33
CA SER A 355 36.12 6.69 60.86
C SER A 355 36.05 5.45 59.95
N GLY A 356 35.14 4.55 60.24
CA GLY A 356 34.93 3.30 59.51
C GLY A 356 34.64 3.53 58.04
N PRO A 357 34.69 2.48 57.22
CA PRO A 357 34.51 2.59 55.77
C PRO A 357 33.11 3.12 55.42
N THR A 358 33.06 4.37 54.97
CA THR A 358 31.86 4.90 54.34
C THR A 358 31.85 4.40 52.91
N VAL A 359 30.90 3.51 52.61
CA VAL A 359 30.60 3.13 51.24
C VAL A 359 29.77 4.24 50.63
N ASP A 360 30.41 5.11 49.82
CA ASP A 360 29.71 6.10 49.01
C ASP A 360 29.14 5.37 47.77
N VAL A 361 27.91 4.89 47.91
CA VAL A 361 27.15 4.37 46.79
C VAL A 361 26.56 5.57 46.05
N ARG A 362 27.32 6.17 45.15
CA ARG A 362 26.77 7.12 44.19
C ARG A 362 25.72 6.40 43.33
N SER A 363 24.46 6.73 43.58
CA SER A 363 23.31 6.29 42.84
C SER A 363 23.20 7.05 41.52
N ASP A 364 24.05 6.72 40.55
CA ASP A 364 23.92 7.21 39.18
C ASP A 364 22.83 6.44 38.36
N LEU A 365 21.97 5.69 39.07
CA LEU A 365 20.93 4.88 38.45
C LEU A 365 19.53 5.52 38.45
N LEU A 366 19.38 6.76 38.91
CA LEU A 366 18.06 7.43 38.83
C LEU A 366 18.23 8.85 38.26
N GLY A 367 18.03 9.00 36.97
CA GLY A 367 17.96 10.37 36.47
C GLY A 367 18.07 10.59 34.99
N GLY A 368 17.36 9.88 34.20
CA GLY A 368 17.05 10.32 32.86
C GLY A 368 15.63 10.87 32.78
N ARG A 369 15.37 12.07 33.32
CA ARG A 369 14.20 12.85 32.91
C ARG A 369 14.54 13.55 31.59
N PRO A 370 13.72 13.43 30.53
CA PRO A 370 13.87 14.31 29.39
C PRO A 370 13.43 15.72 29.78
N GLY A 371 14.37 16.64 29.72
CA GLY A 371 14.11 18.06 29.84
C GLY A 371 13.25 18.53 28.65
N SER A 372 12.11 19.10 28.99
CA SER A 372 11.40 20.03 28.14
C SER A 372 12.19 21.32 28.04
N ASP A 373 12.71 21.67 26.88
CA ASP A 373 13.00 23.05 26.54
C ASP A 373 12.28 23.43 25.27
N GLY A 374 11.34 24.35 25.48
CA GLY A 374 10.76 25.15 24.44
C GLY A 374 11.65 26.37 24.20
N GLY A 375 11.55 26.93 23.02
CA GLY A 375 12.01 28.28 22.74
C GLY A 375 12.77 28.44 21.43
N GLU A 376 12.09 29.03 20.52
CA GLU A 376 12.30 29.90 19.36
C GLU A 376 12.12 29.27 18.00
#